data_39f32b81fe4592b1005f5aad2a4e11c7
#
_entry.id   39f32b81fe4592b1005f5aad2a4e11c7
#
_cell.length_a   1.000
_cell.length_b   1.000
_cell.length_c   1.000
_cell.angle_alpha   90.00
_cell.angle_beta   90.00
_cell.angle_gamma   90.00
#
_symmetry.space_group_name_H-M   'P 1'
#
loop_
_entity.id
_entity.type
_entity.pdbx_description
1 polymer ?
#
loop_
_entity_poly.entity_id
_entity_poly.type
_entity_poly.pdbx_seq_one_letter_code
_entity_poly.pdbx_strand_id
1 'polypeptide(L)'
;MLRSKSEAIIARALYQTKIPFHYEEKLVLDGIILYPDFVIRHPFTGQYFYWEHFGMMDNPDYCNHACDKIKLYCRHGIIPSVNLILTYETKQCPLNADKVEMILQEYFGCSKWDAVVG
;
A
#
# COMPACT_ATOMS: atom_id res chain seq x y z
N MET A 1 10.94 2.03 11.19
CA MET A 1 10.81 0.59 11.55
C MET A 1 9.45 0.07 11.16
N LEU A 2 9.40 -1.07 10.50
CA LEU A 2 8.15 -1.70 10.08
C LEU A 2 7.45 -2.34 11.28
N ARG A 3 6.11 -2.19 11.35
CA ARG A 3 5.32 -2.63 12.51
C ARG A 3 4.73 -4.02 12.38
N SER A 4 4.75 -4.62 11.21
CA SER A 4 4.18 -5.94 11.02
C SER A 4 4.95 -6.74 9.98
N LYS A 5 4.74 -8.06 10.02
CA LYS A 5 5.29 -8.97 9.03
C LYS A 5 4.79 -8.65 7.62
N SER A 6 3.51 -8.29 7.49
CA SER A 6 2.93 -7.96 6.19
C SER A 6 3.51 -6.68 5.62
N GLU A 7 3.75 -5.67 6.44
CA GLU A 7 4.42 -4.45 5.99
C GLU A 7 5.85 -4.74 5.52
N ALA A 8 6.54 -5.65 6.20
CA ALA A 8 7.89 -6.07 5.78
C ALA A 8 7.85 -6.77 4.41
N ILE A 9 6.84 -7.58 4.14
CA ILE A 9 6.67 -8.24 2.83
C ILE A 9 6.49 -7.19 1.73
N ILE A 10 5.65 -6.18 1.97
CA ILE A 10 5.41 -5.11 1.00
C ILE A 10 6.67 -4.29 0.76
N ALA A 11 7.33 -3.85 1.82
CA ALA A 11 8.55 -3.05 1.71
C ALA A 11 9.65 -3.80 0.96
N ARG A 12 9.83 -5.08 1.24
CA ARG A 12 10.81 -5.92 0.57
C ARG A 12 10.53 -6.03 -0.93
N ALA A 13 9.27 -6.24 -1.29
CA ALA A 13 8.87 -6.35 -2.70
C ALA A 13 9.13 -5.03 -3.44
N LEU A 14 8.76 -3.89 -2.85
CA LEU A 14 9.02 -2.58 -3.43
C LEU A 14 10.52 -2.33 -3.61
N TYR A 15 11.32 -2.69 -2.61
CA TYR A 15 12.77 -2.53 -2.68
C TYR A 15 13.37 -3.42 -3.79
N GLN A 16 12.96 -4.68 -3.87
CA GLN A 16 13.48 -5.62 -4.86
C GLN A 16 13.13 -5.23 -6.29
N THR A 17 11.99 -4.59 -6.51
CA THR A 17 11.57 -4.12 -7.83
C THR A 17 12.07 -2.71 -8.14
N LYS A 18 12.82 -2.09 -7.22
CA LYS A 18 13.38 -0.74 -7.36
C LYS A 18 12.31 0.34 -7.56
N ILE A 19 11.15 0.15 -6.95
CA ILE A 19 10.07 1.14 -6.95
C ILE A 19 10.32 2.11 -5.80
N PRO A 20 10.45 3.43 -6.04
CA PRO A 20 10.69 4.39 -4.96
C PRO A 20 9.52 4.46 -4.00
N PHE A 21 9.80 4.41 -2.69
CA PHE A 21 8.75 4.51 -1.69
C PHE A 21 9.27 5.09 -0.39
N HIS A 22 8.32 5.61 0.41
CA HIS A 22 8.55 6.02 1.79
C HIS A 22 7.56 5.28 2.69
N TYR A 23 8.03 4.86 3.85
CA TYR A 23 7.21 4.19 4.85
C TYR A 23 6.70 5.23 5.85
N GLU A 24 5.37 5.26 6.04
CA GLU A 24 4.69 6.15 7.01
C GLU A 24 5.03 7.63 6.86
N GLU A 25 5.17 8.10 5.62
CA GLU A 25 5.38 9.51 5.36
C GLU A 25 4.10 10.30 5.64
N LYS A 26 4.26 11.49 6.24
CA LYS A 26 3.15 12.37 6.58
C LYS A 26 2.44 12.86 5.31
N LEU A 27 1.12 12.74 5.31
CA LEU A 27 0.25 13.26 4.25
C LEU A 27 -0.75 14.23 4.88
N VAL A 28 -0.81 15.46 4.35
CA VAL A 28 -1.75 16.48 4.84
C VAL A 28 -2.82 16.69 3.78
N LEU A 29 -4.09 16.46 4.16
CA LEU A 29 -5.26 16.63 3.30
C LEU A 29 -6.20 17.63 3.95
N ASP A 30 -6.24 18.86 3.45
CA ASP A 30 -7.08 19.96 3.98
C ASP A 30 -6.98 20.11 5.51
N GLY A 31 -5.73 20.12 6.01
CA GLY A 31 -5.46 20.24 7.44
C GLY A 31 -5.56 18.95 8.23
N ILE A 32 -6.01 17.87 7.62
CA ILE A 32 -6.08 16.55 8.25
C ILE A 32 -4.77 15.81 7.95
N ILE A 33 -4.17 15.23 8.99
CA ILE A 33 -2.90 14.54 8.88
C ILE A 33 -3.13 13.04 8.88
N LEU A 34 -2.62 12.37 7.86
CA LEU A 34 -2.63 10.91 7.75
C LEU A 34 -1.21 10.41 7.54
N TYR A 35 -0.99 9.15 7.88
CA TYR A 35 0.27 8.46 7.63
C TYR A 35 -0.04 7.16 6.87
N PRO A 36 -0.13 7.22 5.52
CA PRO A 36 -0.28 6.00 4.74
C PRO A 36 0.85 5.03 5.08
N ASP A 37 0.59 3.74 5.03
CA ASP A 37 1.65 2.77 5.29
C ASP A 37 2.80 2.96 4.32
N PHE A 38 2.48 3.18 3.04
CA PHE A 38 3.51 3.48 2.03
C PHE A 38 3.04 4.58 1.10
N VAL A 39 3.94 5.51 0.81
CA VAL A 39 3.80 6.49 -0.27
C VAL A 39 4.75 6.06 -1.37
N ILE A 40 4.24 5.83 -2.57
CA ILE A 40 4.99 5.22 -3.67
C ILE A 40 4.97 6.16 -4.85
N ARG A 41 6.12 6.29 -5.51
CA ARG A 41 6.21 7.02 -6.76
C ARG A 41 6.31 6.02 -7.90
N HIS A 42 5.39 6.12 -8.86
CA HIS A 42 5.41 5.25 -10.04
C HIS A 42 6.73 5.45 -10.78
N PRO A 43 7.50 4.38 -11.05
CA PRO A 43 8.85 4.53 -11.61
C PRO A 43 8.89 5.08 -13.04
N PHE A 44 7.79 4.95 -13.79
CA PHE A 44 7.72 5.39 -15.17
C PHE A 44 6.98 6.70 -15.36
N THR A 45 5.89 6.91 -14.62
CA THR A 45 5.04 8.10 -14.76
C THR A 45 5.33 9.20 -13.77
N GLY A 46 5.97 8.87 -12.63
CA GLY A 46 6.20 9.79 -11.54
C GLY A 46 4.96 10.05 -10.68
N GLN A 47 3.81 9.46 -11.01
CA GLN A 47 2.59 9.62 -10.26
C GLN A 47 2.73 9.02 -8.86
N TYR A 48 2.12 9.66 -7.86
CA TYR A 48 2.12 9.14 -6.50
C TYR A 48 0.96 8.20 -6.27
N PHE A 49 1.25 7.10 -5.55
CA PHE A 49 0.28 6.13 -5.08
C PHE A 49 0.42 5.99 -3.57
N TYR A 50 -0.68 5.67 -2.92
CA TYR A 50 -0.73 5.47 -1.47
C TYR A 50 -1.17 4.05 -1.22
N TRP A 51 -0.53 3.37 -0.25
CA TRP A 51 -0.85 1.98 0.06
C TRP A 51 -1.19 1.87 1.52
N GLU A 52 -2.38 1.34 1.81
CA GLU A 52 -2.79 0.99 3.16
C GLU A 52 -2.99 -0.51 3.25
N HIS A 53 -2.39 -1.11 4.24
CA HIS A 53 -2.59 -2.52 4.54
C HIS A 53 -3.41 -2.67 5.81
N PHE A 54 -4.59 -3.27 5.70
CA PHE A 54 -5.49 -3.49 6.83
C PHE A 54 -5.31 -4.92 7.35
N GLY A 55 -4.59 -5.04 8.46
CA GLY A 55 -4.09 -6.31 8.96
C GLY A 55 -5.01 -7.05 9.91
N MET A 56 -6.17 -6.49 10.28
CA MET A 56 -7.04 -7.08 11.30
C MET A 56 -8.52 -7.01 10.87
N MET A 57 -8.80 -7.46 9.65
CA MET A 57 -10.15 -7.34 9.10
C MET A 57 -11.15 -8.35 9.67
N ASP A 58 -10.70 -9.23 10.54
CA ASP A 58 -11.56 -10.09 11.37
C ASP A 58 -12.01 -9.41 12.67
N ASN A 59 -11.60 -8.17 12.93
CA ASN A 59 -12.04 -7.38 14.07
C ASN A 59 -13.04 -6.31 13.61
N PRO A 60 -14.31 -6.33 14.09
CA PRO A 60 -15.34 -5.39 13.63
C PRO A 60 -15.01 -3.91 13.86
N ASP A 61 -14.46 -3.56 15.01
CA ASP A 61 -14.09 -2.16 15.29
C ASP A 61 -12.97 -1.69 14.36
N TYR A 62 -12.00 -2.55 14.11
CA TYR A 62 -10.93 -2.25 13.17
C TYR A 62 -11.48 -2.03 11.75
N CYS A 63 -12.44 -2.86 11.31
CA CYS A 63 -13.11 -2.71 10.01
C CYS A 63 -13.80 -1.36 9.89
N ASN A 64 -14.48 -0.91 10.94
CA ASN A 64 -15.15 0.39 10.93
C ASN A 64 -14.15 1.54 10.79
N HIS A 65 -13.04 1.48 11.49
CA HIS A 65 -11.97 2.49 11.36
C HIS A 65 -11.35 2.47 9.97
N ALA A 66 -11.15 1.27 9.39
CA ALA A 66 -10.63 1.13 8.04
C ALA A 66 -11.57 1.78 7.02
N CYS A 67 -12.88 1.54 7.14
CA CYS A 67 -13.89 2.15 6.26
C CYS A 67 -13.89 3.67 6.37
N ASP A 68 -13.80 4.22 7.58
CA ASP A 68 -13.74 5.67 7.80
C ASP A 68 -12.50 6.27 7.14
N LYS A 69 -11.37 5.60 7.25
CA LYS A 69 -10.11 6.04 6.65
C LYS A 69 -10.20 6.06 5.13
N ILE A 70 -10.80 5.01 4.54
CA ILE A 70 -11.01 4.94 3.08
C ILE A 70 -11.91 6.08 2.61
N LYS A 71 -13.00 6.34 3.34
CA LYS A 71 -13.90 7.46 3.00
C LYS A 71 -13.16 8.79 3.02
N LEU A 72 -12.29 8.98 4.00
CA LEU A 72 -11.49 10.20 4.11
C LEU A 72 -10.56 10.37 2.91
N TYR A 73 -9.87 9.31 2.52
CA TYR A 73 -9.04 9.34 1.30
C TYR A 73 -9.88 9.71 0.08
N CYS A 74 -11.02 9.06 -0.10
CA CYS A 74 -11.87 9.28 -1.26
C CYS A 74 -12.34 10.72 -1.38
N ARG A 75 -12.67 11.38 -0.26
CA ARG A 75 -13.07 12.80 -0.26
C ARG A 75 -12.00 13.71 -0.82
N HIS A 76 -10.75 13.30 -0.72
CA HIS A 76 -9.59 14.10 -1.13
C HIS A 76 -8.95 13.60 -2.43
N GLY A 77 -9.70 12.81 -3.21
CA GLY A 77 -9.23 12.39 -4.54
C GLY A 77 -8.25 11.23 -4.53
N ILE A 78 -8.10 10.55 -3.39
CA ILE A 78 -7.26 9.35 -3.28
C ILE A 78 -8.20 8.16 -3.30
N ILE A 79 -8.28 7.50 -4.46
CA ILE A 79 -9.37 6.58 -4.81
C ILE A 79 -8.83 5.15 -4.94
N PRO A 80 -9.51 4.17 -4.33
CA PRO A 80 -9.12 2.76 -4.50
C PRO A 80 -9.07 2.36 -5.97
N SER A 81 -8.03 1.62 -6.33
CA SER A 81 -7.73 1.14 -7.69
C SER A 81 -7.31 2.24 -8.68
N VAL A 82 -7.28 3.48 -8.28
CA VAL A 82 -6.77 4.60 -9.09
C VAL A 82 -5.39 5.00 -8.59
N ASN A 83 -5.31 5.53 -7.37
CA ASN A 83 -4.05 5.94 -6.74
C ASN A 83 -3.95 5.49 -5.27
N LEU A 84 -4.90 4.67 -4.82
CA LEU A 84 -4.90 4.06 -3.49
C LEU A 84 -4.91 2.54 -3.64
N ILE A 85 -3.86 1.92 -3.12
CA ILE A 85 -3.74 0.46 -3.10
C ILE A 85 -4.17 -0.01 -1.72
N LEU A 86 -5.15 -0.92 -1.71
CA LEU A 86 -5.66 -1.48 -0.47
C LEU A 86 -5.37 -2.98 -0.43
N THR A 87 -4.81 -3.42 0.68
CA THR A 87 -4.66 -4.84 0.96
C THR A 87 -5.24 -5.15 2.33
N TYR A 88 -5.76 -6.36 2.48
CA TYR A 88 -6.47 -6.80 3.66
C TYR A 88 -5.95 -8.15 4.09
N GLU A 89 -6.01 -8.42 5.38
CA GLU A 89 -5.79 -9.77 5.87
C GLU A 89 -6.61 -10.06 7.12
N THR A 90 -6.83 -11.35 7.34
CA THR A 90 -7.38 -11.92 8.57
C THR A 90 -6.40 -12.98 9.06
N LYS A 91 -6.64 -13.52 10.25
CA LYS A 91 -5.82 -14.62 10.78
C LYS A 91 -5.81 -15.83 9.85
N GLN A 92 -6.95 -16.10 9.19
CA GLN A 92 -7.10 -17.25 8.29
C GLN A 92 -6.61 -16.97 6.87
N CYS A 93 -6.45 -15.70 6.51
CA CYS A 93 -6.05 -15.30 5.16
C CYS A 93 -4.98 -14.22 5.25
N PRO A 94 -3.73 -14.60 5.59
CA PRO A 94 -2.63 -13.63 5.70
C PRO A 94 -2.15 -13.19 4.32
N LEU A 95 -1.54 -11.99 4.31
CA LEU A 95 -0.87 -11.50 3.11
C LEU A 95 0.37 -12.35 2.83
N ASN A 96 0.63 -12.64 1.57
CA ASN A 96 1.84 -13.35 1.16
C ASN A 96 2.57 -12.61 0.03
N ALA A 97 3.80 -13.02 -0.23
CA ALA A 97 4.66 -12.38 -1.22
C ALA A 97 4.11 -12.48 -2.65
N ASP A 98 3.47 -13.60 -2.99
CA ASP A 98 2.91 -13.79 -4.33
C ASP A 98 1.79 -12.79 -4.62
N LYS A 99 0.92 -12.54 -3.64
CA LYS A 99 -0.16 -11.56 -3.78
C LYS A 99 0.43 -10.16 -3.98
N VAL A 100 1.47 -9.80 -3.23
CA VAL A 100 2.14 -8.50 -3.37
C VAL A 100 2.77 -8.36 -4.75
N GLU A 101 3.42 -9.40 -5.25
CA GLU A 101 4.00 -9.40 -6.60
C GLU A 101 2.94 -9.13 -7.67
N MET A 102 1.77 -9.76 -7.55
CA MET A 102 0.66 -9.53 -8.48
C MET A 102 0.20 -8.08 -8.45
N ILE A 103 0.15 -7.46 -7.27
CA ILE A 103 -0.23 -6.06 -7.11
C ILE A 103 0.78 -5.15 -7.77
N LEU A 104 2.08 -5.38 -7.57
CA LEU A 104 3.13 -4.56 -8.19
C LEU A 104 3.07 -4.66 -9.71
N GLN A 105 2.80 -5.84 -10.24
CA GLN A 105 2.65 -6.02 -11.68
C GLN A 105 1.44 -5.25 -12.21
N GLU A 106 0.31 -5.33 -11.51
CA GLU A 106 -0.93 -4.67 -11.92
C GLU A 106 -0.82 -3.15 -11.90
N TYR A 107 -0.29 -2.58 -10.82
CA TYR A 107 -0.23 -1.12 -10.68
C TYR A 107 0.95 -0.48 -11.37
N PHE A 108 2.10 -1.14 -11.41
CA PHE A 108 3.35 -0.52 -11.86
C PHE A 108 3.98 -1.22 -13.05
N GLY A 109 3.46 -2.38 -13.45
CA GLY A 109 4.03 -3.17 -14.53
C GLY A 109 5.42 -3.71 -14.20
N CYS A 110 5.75 -3.84 -12.91
CA CYS A 110 7.08 -4.24 -12.46
C CYS A 110 7.02 -5.56 -11.70
N SER A 111 8.11 -6.35 -11.80
CA SER A 111 8.31 -7.53 -10.98
C SER A 111 9.75 -7.58 -10.54
N LYS A 112 10.06 -8.44 -9.55
CA LYS A 112 11.44 -8.64 -9.12
C LYS A 112 12.32 -9.20 -10.25
N TRP A 113 11.72 -9.89 -11.21
CA TRP A 113 12.44 -10.43 -12.36
C TRP A 113 12.89 -9.33 -13.32
N ASP A 114 12.07 -8.28 -13.48
CA ASP A 114 12.43 -7.12 -14.30
C ASP A 114 13.66 -6.43 -13.71
N ALA A 115 13.73 -6.31 -12.39
CA ALA A 115 14.87 -5.70 -11.71
C ALA A 115 16.16 -6.52 -11.90
N VAL A 116 16.04 -7.83 -12.03
CA VAL A 116 17.19 -8.73 -12.25
C VAL A 116 17.66 -8.67 -13.70
N VAL A 117 16.73 -8.65 -14.64
CA VAL A 117 17.01 -8.70 -16.09
C VAL A 117 17.34 -7.32 -16.64
N GLY A 118 16.65 -6.33 -16.16
CA GLY A 118 16.81 -4.96 -16.62
C GLY A 118 17.88 -4.23 -15.90
#